data_e40716ac77e4078d78241f2652c4ce76
#
_entry.id   e40716ac77e4078d78241f2652c4ce76
#
_cell.length_a   1.000
_cell.length_b   1.000
_cell.length_c   1.000
_cell.angle_alpha   90.00
_cell.angle_beta   90.00
_cell.angle_gamma   90.00
#
_symmetry.space_group_name_H-M   'P 1'
#
loop_
_entity.id
_entity.type
_entity.pdbx_description
1 polymer ?
#
loop_
_entity_poly.entity_id
_entity_poly.type
_entity_poly.pdbx_seq_one_letter_code
_entity_poly.pdbx_strand_id
1 'polypeptide(L)'
;SRAHASLRFEEQRNRGLPQLTAASSPEEWDQRANAAVTKYLAWLKSKDILGVDDYLDPALRERIGPYAPPETRNFFGIASHYEPITLFAHFQHWFDHAWLKNAPNPSVIRREAWLNNVWDSRAEGTATAMEEIILHAGYYDDNPRAREIVWIMLAQRCARGLASLYAHANQFDLSEAKAFQVEWTPRGWMRPDLDL
;
A
#
# COMPACT_ATOMS: atom_id res chain seq x y z
N SER A 1 -17.04 -3.48 -7.46
CA SER A 1 -16.40 -2.15 -7.42
C SER A 1 -15.51 -1.92 -8.65
N ARG A 2 -15.07 -0.67 -8.86
CA ARG A 2 -14.09 -0.31 -9.90
C ARG A 2 -12.81 -1.16 -9.76
N ALA A 3 -12.31 -1.31 -8.54
CA ALA A 3 -11.10 -2.09 -8.29
C ALA A 3 -11.21 -3.54 -8.76
N HIS A 4 -12.33 -4.20 -8.53
CA HIS A 4 -12.56 -5.57 -9.01
C HIS A 4 -12.63 -5.66 -10.55
N ALA A 5 -13.23 -4.68 -11.20
CA ALA A 5 -13.28 -4.64 -12.67
C ALA A 5 -11.88 -4.41 -13.26
N SER A 6 -11.12 -3.48 -12.69
CA SER A 6 -9.74 -3.20 -13.10
C SER A 6 -8.81 -4.39 -12.86
N LEU A 7 -8.97 -5.09 -11.72
CA LEU A 7 -8.22 -6.32 -11.47
C LEU A 7 -8.46 -7.36 -12.55
N ARG A 8 -9.72 -7.64 -12.88
CA ARG A 8 -10.06 -8.60 -13.94
C ARG A 8 -9.49 -8.21 -15.29
N PHE A 9 -9.49 -6.92 -15.61
CA PHE A 9 -8.88 -6.41 -16.83
C PHE A 9 -7.37 -6.65 -16.87
N GLU A 10 -6.66 -6.33 -15.79
CA GLU A 10 -5.21 -6.56 -15.70
C GLU A 10 -4.87 -8.06 -15.73
N GLU A 11 -5.63 -8.90 -15.04
CA GLU A 11 -5.45 -10.36 -15.07
C GLU A 11 -5.62 -10.93 -16.49
N GLN A 12 -6.62 -10.43 -17.23
CA GLN A 12 -6.83 -10.83 -18.61
C GLN A 12 -5.69 -10.34 -19.52
N ARG A 13 -5.28 -9.09 -19.35
CA ARG A 13 -4.15 -8.48 -20.10
C ARG A 13 -2.84 -9.23 -19.86
N ASN A 14 -2.62 -9.65 -18.63
CA ASN A 14 -1.39 -10.33 -18.21
C ASN A 14 -1.47 -11.85 -18.39
N ARG A 15 -2.52 -12.38 -19.04
CA ARG A 15 -2.64 -13.81 -19.29
C ARG A 15 -1.43 -14.30 -20.10
N GLY A 16 -0.74 -15.32 -19.58
CA GLY A 16 0.47 -15.86 -20.20
C GLY A 16 1.79 -15.25 -19.70
N LEU A 17 1.77 -14.16 -18.96
CA LEU A 17 2.97 -13.68 -18.29
C LEU A 17 3.28 -14.55 -17.06
N PRO A 18 4.57 -14.72 -16.70
CA PRO A 18 4.96 -15.38 -15.47
C PRO A 18 4.24 -14.80 -14.25
N GLN A 19 3.88 -15.66 -13.30
CA GLN A 19 3.33 -15.21 -12.02
C GLN A 19 4.43 -14.57 -11.16
N LEU A 20 4.04 -13.59 -10.35
CA LEU A 20 4.93 -13.11 -9.30
C LEU A 20 5.10 -14.19 -8.24
N THR A 21 6.29 -14.25 -7.68
CA THR A 21 6.60 -15.08 -6.51
C THR A 21 6.86 -14.20 -5.32
N ALA A 22 6.29 -14.56 -4.19
CA ALA A 22 6.60 -13.88 -2.93
C ALA A 22 8.03 -14.22 -2.48
N ALA A 23 8.67 -13.29 -1.77
CA ALA A 23 9.96 -13.58 -1.13
C ALA A 23 9.84 -14.81 -0.22
N SER A 24 10.79 -15.72 -0.34
CA SER A 24 10.77 -17.05 0.29
C SER A 24 11.76 -17.19 1.45
N SER A 25 12.69 -16.23 1.61
CA SER A 25 13.66 -16.21 2.71
C SER A 25 13.90 -14.78 3.22
N PRO A 26 14.44 -14.63 4.44
CA PRO A 26 14.84 -13.33 4.98
C PRO A 26 15.82 -12.58 4.07
N GLU A 27 16.79 -13.26 3.50
CA GLU A 27 17.81 -12.67 2.63
C GLU A 27 17.18 -12.16 1.32
N GLU A 28 16.30 -12.96 0.73
CA GLU A 28 15.57 -12.56 -0.47
C GLU A 28 14.66 -11.35 -0.20
N TRP A 29 13.97 -11.35 0.95
CA TRP A 29 13.14 -10.23 1.37
C TRP A 29 13.95 -8.96 1.53
N ASP A 30 15.05 -9.00 2.28
CA ASP A 30 15.90 -7.84 2.52
C ASP A 30 16.45 -7.27 1.20
N GLN A 31 16.93 -8.14 0.31
CA GLN A 31 17.42 -7.73 -1.00
C GLN A 31 16.32 -7.06 -1.83
N ARG A 32 15.14 -7.69 -1.92
CA ARG A 32 14.02 -7.15 -2.72
C ARG A 32 13.51 -5.83 -2.15
N ALA A 33 13.32 -5.73 -0.84
CA ALA A 33 12.80 -4.54 -0.20
C ALA A 33 13.74 -3.35 -0.36
N ASN A 34 15.04 -3.56 -0.13
CA ASN A 34 16.05 -2.50 -0.29
C ASN A 34 16.22 -2.07 -1.77
N ALA A 35 16.21 -3.01 -2.70
CA ALA A 35 16.24 -2.70 -4.13
C ALA A 35 14.99 -1.92 -4.57
N ALA A 36 13.82 -2.30 -4.04
CA ALA A 36 12.56 -1.62 -4.32
C ALA A 36 12.57 -0.17 -3.84
N VAL A 37 13.07 0.10 -2.63
CA VAL A 37 13.24 1.49 -2.13
C VAL A 37 14.12 2.30 -3.06
N THR A 38 15.29 1.77 -3.43
CA THR A 38 16.24 2.46 -4.34
C THR A 38 15.57 2.78 -5.68
N LYS A 39 14.91 1.80 -6.29
CA LYS A 39 14.18 1.98 -7.56
C LYS A 39 13.07 3.01 -7.44
N TYR A 40 12.29 2.95 -6.36
CA TYR A 40 11.15 3.84 -6.14
C TYR A 40 11.57 5.30 -6.00
N LEU A 41 12.57 5.59 -5.16
CA LEU A 41 13.09 6.94 -4.98
C LEU A 41 13.74 7.49 -6.26
N ALA A 42 14.50 6.67 -6.99
CA ALA A 42 15.06 7.07 -8.28
C ALA A 42 13.95 7.38 -9.31
N TRP A 43 12.88 6.59 -9.33
CA TRP A 43 11.75 6.81 -10.21
C TRP A 43 10.99 8.10 -9.85
N LEU A 44 10.67 8.33 -8.57
CA LEU A 44 10.04 9.58 -8.10
C LEU A 44 10.84 10.81 -8.53
N LYS A 45 12.18 10.76 -8.32
CA LYS A 45 13.10 11.82 -8.73
C LYS A 45 13.08 12.04 -10.24
N SER A 46 13.06 10.96 -11.03
CA SER A 46 13.04 11.05 -12.50
C SER A 46 11.74 11.64 -13.07
N LYS A 47 10.64 11.52 -12.34
CA LYS A 47 9.32 12.01 -12.75
C LYS A 47 9.00 13.41 -12.24
N ASP A 48 9.84 13.94 -11.35
CA ASP A 48 9.61 15.24 -10.69
C ASP A 48 8.22 15.35 -10.04
N ILE A 49 7.71 14.20 -9.55
CA ILE A 49 6.40 14.13 -8.89
C ILE A 49 6.46 14.74 -7.51
N LEU A 50 7.57 14.49 -6.81
CA LEU A 50 7.83 14.95 -5.44
C LEU A 50 9.30 15.35 -5.30
N GLY A 51 9.58 16.34 -4.47
CA GLY A 51 10.95 16.60 -4.03
C GLY A 51 11.48 15.38 -3.26
N VAL A 52 12.56 14.80 -3.76
CA VAL A 52 13.21 13.65 -3.09
C VAL A 52 14.49 14.13 -2.46
N ASP A 53 14.40 14.58 -1.21
CA ASP A 53 15.52 15.01 -0.40
C ASP A 53 16.25 13.79 0.21
N ASP A 54 17.53 13.98 0.55
CA ASP A 54 18.40 12.89 1.00
C ASP A 54 17.91 12.19 2.30
N TYR A 55 17.16 12.90 3.15
CA TYR A 55 16.60 12.32 4.37
C TYR A 55 15.42 11.37 4.13
N LEU A 56 14.84 11.31 2.92
CA LEU A 56 13.72 10.44 2.62
C LEU A 56 14.14 8.97 2.43
N ASP A 57 15.33 8.71 1.91
CA ASP A 57 15.86 7.35 1.76
C ASP A 57 15.93 6.61 3.11
N PRO A 58 16.66 7.12 4.14
CA PRO A 58 16.66 6.45 5.44
C PRO A 58 15.27 6.38 6.09
N ALA A 59 14.44 7.40 5.92
CA ALA A 59 13.08 7.39 6.48
C ALA A 59 12.21 6.26 5.92
N LEU A 60 12.35 5.95 4.63
CA LEU A 60 11.61 4.84 4.02
C LEU A 60 12.21 3.48 4.40
N ARG A 61 13.54 3.36 4.47
CA ARG A 61 14.20 2.10 4.85
C ARG A 61 13.92 1.69 6.30
N GLU A 62 13.77 2.62 7.22
CA GLU A 62 13.35 2.35 8.60
C GLU A 62 11.97 1.66 8.68
N ARG A 63 11.18 1.71 7.60
CA ARG A 63 9.84 1.09 7.51
C ARG A 63 9.84 -0.28 6.87
N ILE A 64 10.99 -0.76 6.40
CA ILE A 64 11.12 -2.14 5.96
C ILE A 64 11.00 -3.03 7.20
N GLY A 65 9.87 -3.71 7.33
CA GLY A 65 9.66 -4.70 8.40
C GLY A 65 10.49 -5.97 8.17
N PRO A 66 10.60 -6.83 9.16
CA PRO A 66 11.29 -8.11 9.03
C PRO A 66 10.55 -9.03 8.04
N TYR A 67 11.27 -10.02 7.52
CA TYR A 67 10.64 -11.11 6.78
C TYR A 67 9.57 -11.79 7.62
N ALA A 68 8.42 -12.03 7.02
CA ALA A 68 7.35 -12.80 7.61
C ALA A 68 7.19 -14.14 6.86
N PRO A 69 7.23 -15.29 7.56
CA PRO A 69 6.90 -16.58 6.97
C PRO A 69 5.47 -16.58 6.39
N PRO A 70 5.20 -17.35 5.31
CA PRO A 70 3.89 -17.32 4.63
C PRO A 70 2.68 -17.51 5.55
N GLU A 71 2.81 -18.36 6.56
CA GLU A 71 1.74 -18.68 7.52
C GLU A 71 1.42 -17.52 8.48
N THR A 72 2.34 -16.58 8.67
CA THR A 72 2.17 -15.44 9.57
C THR A 72 1.84 -14.14 8.85
N ARG A 73 1.81 -14.14 7.51
CA ARG A 73 1.54 -12.93 6.74
C ARG A 73 0.07 -12.55 6.83
N ASN A 74 -0.19 -11.35 7.32
CA ASN A 74 -1.47 -10.71 7.13
C ASN A 74 -1.62 -10.22 5.66
N PHE A 75 -2.74 -9.60 5.32
CA PHE A 75 -3.02 -9.11 3.97
C PHE A 75 -1.88 -8.23 3.40
N PHE A 76 -1.43 -7.24 4.15
CA PHE A 76 -0.36 -6.34 3.70
C PHE A 76 1.00 -7.05 3.62
N GLY A 77 1.25 -7.98 4.52
CA GLY A 77 2.42 -8.85 4.47
C GLY A 77 2.44 -9.70 3.20
N ILE A 78 1.30 -10.26 2.80
CA ILE A 78 1.19 -11.00 1.53
C ILE A 78 1.52 -10.06 0.38
N ALA A 79 0.84 -8.92 0.24
CA ALA A 79 1.03 -7.98 -0.86
C ALA A 79 2.49 -7.52 -0.99
N SER A 80 3.11 -7.10 0.12
CA SER A 80 4.49 -6.57 0.12
C SER A 80 5.54 -7.62 -0.21
N HIS A 81 5.33 -8.89 0.18
CA HIS A 81 6.29 -9.95 -0.16
C HIS A 81 6.23 -10.36 -1.64
N TYR A 82 5.12 -10.09 -2.32
CA TYR A 82 5.05 -10.21 -3.79
C TYR A 82 5.71 -9.03 -4.51
N GLU A 83 5.38 -7.80 -4.08
CA GLU A 83 5.95 -6.57 -4.64
C GLU A 83 5.99 -5.48 -3.56
N PRO A 84 7.15 -5.18 -2.99
CA PRO A 84 7.27 -4.27 -1.85
C PRO A 84 6.66 -2.89 -2.09
N ILE A 85 6.83 -2.32 -3.29
CA ILE A 85 6.37 -0.95 -3.56
C ILE A 85 4.85 -0.82 -3.54
N THR A 86 4.10 -1.89 -3.76
CA THR A 86 2.63 -1.82 -3.64
C THR A 86 2.18 -1.34 -2.27
N LEU A 87 2.93 -1.68 -1.21
CA LEU A 87 2.72 -1.18 0.14
C LEU A 87 3.59 0.05 0.47
N PHE A 88 4.86 0.07 0.02
CA PHE A 88 5.77 1.18 0.36
C PHE A 88 5.32 2.51 -0.21
N ALA A 89 4.59 2.54 -1.31
CA ALA A 89 3.95 3.75 -1.81
C ALA A 89 2.95 4.33 -0.80
N HIS A 90 2.33 3.50 0.03
CA HIS A 90 1.48 3.94 1.13
C HIS A 90 2.29 4.67 2.22
N PHE A 91 3.57 4.39 2.35
CA PHE A 91 4.42 5.08 3.31
C PHE A 91 4.77 6.53 2.92
N GLN A 92 4.08 7.07 1.92
CA GLN A 92 4.14 8.50 1.61
C GLN A 92 3.86 9.38 2.84
N HIS A 93 3.03 8.94 3.77
CA HIS A 93 2.81 9.65 5.03
C HIS A 93 4.07 9.70 5.93
N TRP A 94 5.00 8.76 5.77
CA TRP A 94 6.30 8.81 6.45
C TRP A 94 7.23 9.87 5.85
N PHE A 95 7.06 10.19 4.58
CA PHE A 95 7.72 11.36 4.00
C PHE A 95 7.19 12.65 4.63
N ASP A 96 5.89 12.76 4.87
CA ASP A 96 5.31 13.88 5.60
C ASP A 96 5.94 14.02 7.01
N HIS A 97 6.11 12.92 7.75
CA HIS A 97 6.79 12.94 9.04
C HIS A 97 8.27 13.35 8.92
N ALA A 98 8.98 12.85 7.92
CA ALA A 98 10.37 13.24 7.68
C ALA A 98 10.49 14.73 7.30
N TRP A 99 9.58 15.25 6.48
CA TRP A 99 9.53 16.68 6.15
C TRP A 99 9.22 17.54 7.37
N LEU A 100 8.26 17.14 8.20
CA LEU A 100 7.95 17.88 9.44
C LEU A 100 9.18 17.99 10.36
N LYS A 101 9.99 16.93 10.42
CA LYS A 101 11.19 16.87 11.25
C LYS A 101 12.35 17.67 10.66
N ASN A 102 12.61 17.58 9.34
CA ASN A 102 13.82 18.11 8.72
C ASN A 102 13.63 19.44 8.00
N ALA A 103 12.43 19.69 7.48
CA ALA A 103 12.07 20.91 6.76
C ALA A 103 10.66 21.40 7.14
N PRO A 104 10.45 21.79 8.41
CA PRO A 104 9.12 22.15 8.90
C PRO A 104 8.55 23.37 8.16
N ASN A 105 7.30 23.28 7.75
CA ASN A 105 6.60 24.38 7.09
C ASN A 105 6.49 25.59 8.04
N PRO A 106 6.71 26.83 7.57
CA PRO A 106 6.57 28.01 8.40
C PRO A 106 5.13 28.23 8.90
N SER A 107 4.12 27.74 8.18
CA SER A 107 2.73 27.77 8.64
C SER A 107 2.50 26.74 9.74
N VAL A 108 2.05 27.20 10.91
CA VAL A 108 1.72 26.35 12.06
C VAL A 108 0.69 25.27 11.67
N ILE A 109 -0.34 25.63 10.91
CA ILE A 109 -1.40 24.71 10.46
C ILE A 109 -0.85 23.56 9.60
N ARG A 110 0.23 23.81 8.84
CA ARG A 110 0.84 22.80 7.96
C ARG A 110 1.96 22.02 8.64
N ARG A 111 2.49 22.54 9.73
CA ARG A 111 3.61 21.96 10.47
C ARG A 111 3.17 21.01 11.58
N GLU A 112 1.98 21.21 12.13
CA GLU A 112 1.50 20.50 13.30
C GLU A 112 0.40 19.49 12.93
N ALA A 113 0.38 18.36 13.62
CA ALA A 113 -0.74 17.41 13.59
C ALA A 113 -1.87 17.92 14.47
N TRP A 114 -2.67 18.84 13.94
CA TRP A 114 -3.76 19.44 14.68
C TRP A 114 -4.98 18.54 14.78
N LEU A 115 -5.69 18.72 15.87
CA LEU A 115 -7.05 18.26 16.14
C LEU A 115 -7.90 18.21 14.86
N ASN A 116 -8.86 17.36 14.79
CA ASN A 116 -9.91 17.32 13.78
C ASN A 116 -9.57 16.59 12.49
N ASN A 117 -8.72 15.58 12.55
CA ASN A 117 -8.53 14.60 11.47
C ASN A 117 -8.07 15.17 10.11
N VAL A 118 -7.85 16.47 9.96
CA VAL A 118 -7.39 17.06 8.70
C VAL A 118 -6.00 16.52 8.33
N TRP A 119 -5.13 16.37 9.33
CA TRP A 119 -3.82 15.77 9.15
C TRP A 119 -3.93 14.31 8.74
N ASP A 120 -4.69 13.51 9.49
CA ASP A 120 -4.84 12.08 9.22
C ASP A 120 -5.52 11.83 7.89
N SER A 121 -6.59 12.55 7.57
CA SER A 121 -7.26 12.46 6.28
C SER A 121 -6.35 12.80 5.11
N ARG A 122 -5.49 13.81 5.27
CA ARG A 122 -4.50 14.18 4.27
C ARG A 122 -3.40 13.13 4.16
N ALA A 123 -2.79 12.76 5.27
CA ALA A 123 -1.67 11.83 5.29
C ALA A 123 -2.09 10.44 4.78
N GLU A 124 -3.12 9.85 5.36
CA GLU A 124 -3.62 8.53 4.98
C GLU A 124 -4.31 8.54 3.60
N GLY A 125 -5.06 9.61 3.30
CA GLY A 125 -5.70 9.77 1.99
C GLY A 125 -4.68 9.92 0.87
N THR A 126 -3.64 10.72 1.06
CA THR A 126 -2.55 10.89 0.09
C THR A 126 -1.76 9.58 -0.04
N ALA A 127 -1.44 8.92 1.08
CA ALA A 127 -0.75 7.65 1.07
C ALA A 127 -1.50 6.58 0.26
N THR A 128 -2.82 6.47 0.47
CA THR A 128 -3.66 5.55 -0.31
C THR A 128 -3.72 5.96 -1.79
N ALA A 129 -3.82 7.24 -2.08
CA ALA A 129 -3.84 7.74 -3.44
C ALA A 129 -2.52 7.47 -4.18
N MET A 130 -1.37 7.57 -3.49
CA MET A 130 -0.07 7.32 -4.09
C MET A 130 0.07 5.91 -4.66
N GLU A 131 -0.55 4.92 -4.08
CA GLU A 131 -0.55 3.55 -4.62
C GLU A 131 -1.18 3.49 -6.02
N GLU A 132 -2.27 4.22 -6.24
CA GLU A 132 -2.92 4.30 -7.55
C GLU A 132 -2.23 5.30 -8.48
N ILE A 133 -1.72 6.42 -7.96
CA ILE A 133 -1.00 7.44 -8.74
C ILE A 133 0.23 6.83 -9.42
N ILE A 134 1.08 6.11 -8.70
CA ILE A 134 2.27 5.50 -9.28
C ILE A 134 1.94 4.43 -10.31
N LEU A 135 0.81 3.72 -10.13
CA LEU A 135 0.31 2.76 -11.11
C LEU A 135 -0.04 3.45 -12.42
N HIS A 136 -0.78 4.56 -12.37
CA HIS A 136 -1.17 5.33 -13.56
C HIS A 136 -0.01 6.12 -14.17
N ALA A 137 0.99 6.48 -13.36
CA ALA A 137 2.20 7.15 -13.82
C ALA A 137 3.26 6.21 -14.43
N GLY A 138 2.94 4.90 -14.53
CA GLY A 138 3.76 3.92 -15.25
C GLY A 138 4.87 3.28 -14.42
N TYR A 139 4.83 3.36 -13.09
CA TYR A 139 5.86 2.72 -12.25
C TYR A 139 5.99 1.21 -12.49
N TYR A 140 4.87 0.55 -12.78
CA TYR A 140 4.80 -0.91 -12.97
C TYR A 140 4.80 -1.35 -14.43
N ASP A 141 5.22 -0.48 -15.38
CA ASP A 141 5.20 -0.84 -16.80
C ASP A 141 6.20 -1.96 -17.14
N ASP A 142 7.27 -2.07 -16.37
CA ASP A 142 8.25 -3.17 -16.43
C ASP A 142 7.85 -4.40 -15.60
N ASN A 143 6.81 -4.30 -14.77
CA ASN A 143 6.27 -5.40 -13.95
C ASN A 143 4.73 -5.37 -13.95
N PRO A 144 4.08 -5.72 -15.09
CA PRO A 144 2.63 -5.58 -15.22
C PRO A 144 1.82 -6.39 -14.19
N ARG A 145 2.37 -7.50 -13.68
CA ARG A 145 1.71 -8.29 -12.63
C ARG A 145 1.56 -7.54 -11.31
N ALA A 146 2.48 -6.62 -11.00
CA ALA A 146 2.37 -5.78 -9.80
C ALA A 146 1.14 -4.85 -9.84
N ARG A 147 0.66 -4.48 -11.03
CA ARG A 147 -0.57 -3.70 -11.21
C ARG A 147 -1.79 -4.42 -10.63
N GLU A 148 -1.83 -5.75 -10.75
CA GLU A 148 -2.90 -6.56 -10.16
C GLU A 148 -2.93 -6.42 -8.64
N ILE A 149 -1.75 -6.39 -7.98
CA ILE A 149 -1.64 -6.25 -6.52
C ILE A 149 -2.23 -4.91 -6.06
N VAL A 150 -1.94 -3.83 -6.77
CA VAL A 150 -2.52 -2.51 -6.44
C VAL A 150 -4.04 -2.56 -6.44
N TRP A 151 -4.65 -3.19 -7.46
CA TRP A 151 -6.10 -3.33 -7.52
C TRP A 151 -6.67 -4.25 -6.45
N ILE A 152 -5.93 -5.29 -6.05
CA ILE A 152 -6.31 -6.15 -4.91
C ILE A 152 -6.31 -5.33 -3.61
N MET A 153 -5.28 -4.51 -3.37
CA MET A 153 -5.20 -3.63 -2.20
C MET A 153 -6.35 -2.63 -2.16
N LEU A 154 -6.68 -2.01 -3.28
CA LEU A 154 -7.82 -1.08 -3.37
C LEU A 154 -9.17 -1.79 -3.16
N ALA A 155 -9.33 -3.02 -3.67
CA ALA A 155 -10.54 -3.81 -3.44
C ALA A 155 -10.73 -4.15 -1.96
N GLN A 156 -9.66 -4.56 -1.28
CA GLN A 156 -9.68 -4.84 0.16
C GLN A 156 -10.02 -3.58 0.97
N ARG A 157 -9.43 -2.42 0.65
CA ARG A 157 -9.77 -1.16 1.33
C ARG A 157 -11.23 -0.77 1.15
N CYS A 158 -11.80 -0.98 -0.05
CA CYS A 158 -13.22 -0.76 -0.28
C CYS A 158 -14.08 -1.71 0.56
N ALA A 159 -13.71 -3.00 0.64
CA ALA A 159 -14.42 -3.98 1.45
C ALA A 159 -14.37 -3.62 2.94
N ARG A 160 -13.19 -3.26 3.45
CA ARG A 160 -13.00 -2.80 4.83
C ARG A 160 -13.81 -1.54 5.14
N GLY A 161 -13.74 -0.55 4.26
CA GLY A 161 -14.49 0.70 4.44
C GLY A 161 -16.00 0.49 4.47
N LEU A 162 -16.56 -0.34 3.57
CA LEU A 162 -17.98 -0.66 3.57
C LEU A 162 -18.39 -1.48 4.80
N ALA A 163 -17.62 -2.49 5.18
CA ALA A 163 -17.89 -3.27 6.38
C ALA A 163 -17.92 -2.40 7.63
N SER A 164 -16.97 -1.46 7.75
CA SER A 164 -16.94 -0.48 8.84
C SER A 164 -18.18 0.42 8.83
N LEU A 165 -18.58 0.96 7.68
CA LEU A 165 -19.78 1.79 7.57
C LEU A 165 -21.05 1.03 7.96
N TYR A 166 -21.21 -0.20 7.51
CA TYR A 166 -22.39 -1.03 7.86
C TYR A 166 -22.39 -1.40 9.34
N ALA A 167 -21.23 -1.68 9.93
CA ALA A 167 -21.14 -1.93 11.37
C ALA A 167 -21.52 -0.69 12.19
N HIS A 168 -21.02 0.51 11.83
CA HIS A 168 -21.37 1.75 12.49
C HIS A 168 -22.85 2.16 12.27
N ALA A 169 -23.43 1.76 11.17
CA ALA A 169 -24.86 1.95 10.91
C ALA A 169 -25.76 0.90 11.59
N ASN A 170 -25.20 0.01 12.41
CA ASN A 170 -25.89 -1.13 13.04
C ASN A 170 -26.61 -2.06 12.03
N GLN A 171 -26.08 -2.18 10.82
CA GLN A 171 -26.58 -3.08 9.79
C GLN A 171 -25.82 -4.41 9.76
N PHE A 172 -24.55 -4.40 10.20
CA PHE A 172 -23.74 -5.59 10.38
C PHE A 172 -23.32 -5.72 11.85
N ASP A 173 -23.30 -6.94 12.36
CA ASP A 173 -22.50 -7.26 13.51
C ASP A 173 -21.02 -7.48 13.12
N LEU A 174 -20.15 -7.74 14.11
CA LEU A 174 -18.72 -7.94 13.85
C LEU A 174 -18.45 -9.19 12.99
N SER A 175 -19.26 -10.23 13.14
CA SER A 175 -19.11 -11.46 12.36
C SER A 175 -19.49 -11.23 10.89
N GLU A 176 -20.58 -10.53 10.64
CA GLU A 176 -21.03 -10.14 9.31
C GLU A 176 -20.03 -9.20 8.63
N ALA A 177 -19.52 -8.20 9.37
CA ALA A 177 -18.49 -7.29 8.87
C ALA A 177 -17.20 -8.02 8.48
N LYS A 178 -16.80 -9.01 9.27
CA LYS A 178 -15.68 -9.90 8.99
C LYS A 178 -15.90 -10.74 7.75
N ALA A 179 -17.04 -11.44 7.68
CA ALA A 179 -17.40 -12.27 6.54
C ALA A 179 -17.43 -11.47 5.24
N PHE A 180 -17.98 -10.26 5.27
CA PHE A 180 -18.02 -9.36 4.14
C PHE A 180 -16.60 -8.99 3.64
N GLN A 181 -15.69 -8.67 4.53
CA GLN A 181 -14.30 -8.34 4.14
C GLN A 181 -13.60 -9.54 3.49
N VAL A 182 -13.79 -10.75 4.06
CA VAL A 182 -13.21 -11.99 3.52
C VAL A 182 -13.77 -12.27 2.12
N GLU A 183 -15.08 -12.17 1.95
CA GLU A 183 -15.76 -12.44 0.67
C GLU A 183 -15.29 -11.49 -0.44
N TRP A 184 -15.16 -10.19 -0.12
CA TRP A 184 -14.88 -9.16 -1.12
C TRP A 184 -13.39 -8.84 -1.29
N THR A 185 -12.50 -9.51 -0.56
CA THR A 185 -11.05 -9.40 -0.79
C THR A 185 -10.61 -10.45 -1.81
N PRO A 186 -10.07 -10.02 -2.97
CA PRO A 186 -9.66 -10.94 -4.03
C PRO A 186 -8.60 -11.95 -3.58
N ARG A 187 -8.57 -13.10 -4.26
CA ARG A 187 -7.57 -14.17 -4.13
C ARG A 187 -7.50 -14.83 -2.75
N GLY A 188 -8.47 -14.57 -1.87
CA GLY A 188 -8.43 -15.12 -0.52
C GLY A 188 -7.26 -14.60 0.33
N TRP A 189 -6.76 -13.42 0.03
CA TRP A 189 -5.62 -12.83 0.75
C TRP A 189 -6.00 -12.28 2.12
N MET A 190 -7.29 -12.08 2.38
CA MET A 190 -7.77 -11.71 3.70
C MET A 190 -7.74 -12.93 4.63
N ARG A 191 -6.99 -12.83 5.70
CA ARG A 191 -6.80 -13.90 6.68
C ARG A 191 -7.53 -13.56 7.97
N PRO A 192 -8.69 -14.20 8.24
CA PRO A 192 -9.51 -13.86 9.40
C PRO A 192 -8.84 -14.04 10.77
N ASP A 193 -7.81 -14.86 10.83
CA ASP A 193 -7.00 -15.12 12.01
C ASP A 193 -5.90 -14.07 12.26
N LEU A 194 -5.54 -13.28 11.23
CA LEU A 194 -4.45 -12.29 11.29
C LEU A 194 -4.90 -10.85 11.01
N ASP A 195 -5.99 -10.67 10.25
CA ASP A 195 -6.40 -9.35 9.73
C ASP A 195 -7.63 -8.76 10.44
N LEU A 196 -8.36 -9.54 11.23
CA LEU A 196 -9.65 -9.14 11.79
C LEU A 196 -9.80 -9.46 13.28
#